data_1e0e2b3d8eaa82c481e749ffa99181db
#
_entry.id   1e0e2b3d8eaa82c481e749ffa99181db
#
_cell.length_a   1.000
_cell.length_b   1.000
_cell.length_c   1.000
_cell.angle_alpha   90.00
_cell.angle_beta   90.00
_cell.angle_gamma   90.00
#
_symmetry.space_group_name_H-M   'P 1'
#
loop_
_entity.id
_entity.type
_entity.pdbx_description
1 polymer ?
#
loop_
_entity_poly.entity_id
_entity_poly.type
_entity_poly.pdbx_seq_one_letter_code
_entity_poly.pdbx_strand_id
1 'polypeptide(L)' 'MFPEDPAAIARKLTELKIEHRDLDAAIARLALDVGCDELHLTRLKKRKLKLKDMIAYLENKLIPDLDA' A
#
# COMPACT_ATOMS: atom_id res chain seq x y z
N MET A 1 13.23 -7.24 0.71
CA MET A 1 13.21 -8.02 1.94
C MET A 1 12.70 -7.17 3.09
N PHE A 2 11.83 -7.72 3.91
CA PHE A 2 11.26 -6.97 5.03
C PHE A 2 12.06 -7.24 6.29
N PRO A 3 12.21 -6.21 7.13
CA PRO A 3 12.89 -6.38 8.40
C PRO A 3 12.11 -7.31 9.32
N GLU A 4 12.80 -7.90 10.29
CA GLU A 4 12.15 -8.76 11.26
C GLU A 4 12.00 -8.09 12.62
N ASP A 5 12.72 -6.99 12.83
CA ASP A 5 12.60 -6.23 14.06
C ASP A 5 11.24 -5.54 14.12
N PRO A 6 10.46 -5.74 15.20
CA PRO A 6 9.13 -5.13 15.29
C PRO A 6 9.11 -3.63 15.09
N ALA A 7 10.11 -2.92 15.63
CA ALA A 7 10.16 -1.47 15.45
C ALA A 7 10.40 -1.10 14.00
N ALA A 8 11.25 -1.84 13.30
CA ALA A 8 11.53 -1.60 11.89
C ALA A 8 10.31 -1.95 11.03
N ILE A 9 9.61 -3.02 11.38
CA ILE A 9 8.39 -3.41 10.69
C ILE A 9 7.34 -2.32 10.86
N ALA A 10 7.19 -1.78 12.05
CA ALA A 10 6.21 -0.73 12.31
C ALA A 10 6.51 0.52 11.50
N ARG A 11 7.78 0.91 11.38
CA ARG A 11 8.17 2.05 10.58
C ARG A 11 7.89 1.81 9.10
N LYS A 12 8.25 0.62 8.62
CA LYS A 12 8.00 0.28 7.22
C LYS A 12 6.51 0.27 6.92
N LEU A 13 5.73 -0.26 7.84
CA LEU A 13 4.29 -0.29 7.70
C LEU A 13 3.71 1.11 7.60
N THR A 14 4.19 2.04 8.44
CA THR A 14 3.75 3.43 8.39
C THR A 14 4.07 4.04 7.04
N GLU A 15 5.29 3.83 6.53
CA GLU A 15 5.69 4.33 5.22
C GLU A 15 4.78 3.80 4.12
N LEU A 16 4.50 2.52 4.15
CA LEU A 16 3.65 1.90 3.12
C LEU A 16 2.22 2.44 3.19
N LYS A 17 1.71 2.69 4.38
CA LYS A 17 0.36 3.25 4.53
C LYS A 17 0.29 4.67 3.97
N ILE A 18 1.33 5.45 4.17
CA ILE A 18 1.40 6.80 3.62
C ILE A 18 1.44 6.73 2.09
N GLU A 19 2.29 5.87 1.54
CA GLU A 19 2.35 5.68 0.09
C GLU A 19 1.02 5.24 -0.47
N HIS A 20 0.36 4.31 0.20
CA HIS A 20 -0.93 3.80 -0.25
C HIS A 20 -1.97 4.92 -0.28
N ARG A 21 -2.00 5.75 0.76
CA ARG A 21 -2.93 6.86 0.84
C ARG A 21 -2.68 7.88 -0.27
N ASP A 22 -1.40 8.22 -0.47
CA ASP A 22 -1.04 9.20 -1.50
C ASP A 22 -1.37 8.68 -2.89
N LEU A 23 -1.12 7.40 -3.12
CA LEU A 23 -1.40 6.77 -4.39
C LEU A 23 -2.91 6.70 -4.65
N ASP A 24 -3.68 6.40 -3.60
CA ASP A 24 -5.12 6.36 -3.70
C ASP A 24 -5.68 7.73 -4.08
N ALA A 25 -5.14 8.79 -3.49
CA ALA A 25 -5.53 10.16 -3.81
C ALA A 25 -5.16 10.51 -5.26
N ALA A 26 -3.99 10.09 -5.72
CA ALA A 26 -3.54 10.33 -7.09
C ALA A 26 -4.45 9.61 -8.09
N ILE A 27 -4.82 8.37 -7.78
CA ILE A 27 -5.72 7.61 -8.64
C ILE A 27 -7.09 8.28 -8.73
N ALA A 28 -7.60 8.74 -7.59
CA ALA A 28 -8.91 9.41 -7.56
C ALA A 28 -8.89 10.68 -8.43
N ARG A 29 -7.80 11.41 -8.37
CA ARG A 29 -7.64 12.63 -9.17
C ARG A 29 -7.57 12.32 -10.66
N LEU A 30 -6.76 11.33 -11.02
CA LEU A 30 -6.62 10.93 -12.42
C LEU A 30 -7.91 10.38 -12.99
N ALA A 31 -8.69 9.68 -12.18
CA ALA A 31 -9.95 9.10 -12.63
C ALA A 31 -10.98 10.18 -13.01
N LEU A 32 -10.83 11.40 -12.47
CA LEU A 32 -11.71 12.50 -12.81
C LEU A 32 -11.29 13.22 -14.08
N ASP A 33 -10.09 12.97 -14.56
CA ASP A 33 -9.56 13.66 -15.74
C ASP A 33 -10.01 12.93 -17.00
N VAL A 34 -10.78 13.64 -17.82
CA VAL A 34 -11.30 13.08 -19.07
C VAL A 34 -10.18 12.67 -20.02
N GLY A 35 -9.05 13.37 -19.97
CA GLY A 35 -7.91 13.06 -20.81
C GLY A 35 -6.93 12.08 -20.19
N CYS A 36 -7.33 11.41 -19.14
CA CYS A 36 -6.46 10.50 -18.42
C CYS A 36 -6.01 9.32 -19.29
N ASP A 37 -4.73 8.99 -19.18
CA ASP A 37 -4.17 7.81 -19.84
C ASP A 37 -4.58 6.57 -19.02
N GLU A 38 -5.43 5.77 -19.61
CA GLU A 38 -5.94 4.58 -18.91
C GLU A 38 -4.85 3.58 -18.58
N LEU A 39 -3.82 3.50 -19.41
CA LEU A 39 -2.71 2.61 -19.12
C LEU A 39 -1.97 3.04 -17.86
N HIS A 40 -1.75 4.35 -17.74
CA HIS A 40 -1.11 4.90 -16.55
C HIS A 40 -1.97 4.66 -15.31
N LEU A 41 -3.27 4.87 -15.43
CA LEU A 41 -4.20 4.64 -14.33
C LEU A 41 -4.18 3.18 -13.90
N THR A 42 -4.16 2.26 -14.86
CA THR A 42 -4.12 0.83 -14.56
C THR A 42 -2.84 0.47 -13.81
N ARG A 43 -1.72 1.04 -14.21
CA ARG A 43 -0.45 0.81 -13.53
C ARG A 43 -0.48 1.29 -12.08
N LEU A 44 -1.07 2.44 -11.85
CA LEU A 44 -1.21 2.98 -10.50
C LEU A 44 -2.11 2.11 -9.64
N LYS A 45 -3.19 1.61 -10.22
CA LYS A 45 -4.08 0.71 -9.50
C LYS A 45 -3.39 -0.60 -9.11
N LYS A 46 -2.57 -1.13 -10.01
CA LYS A 46 -1.81 -2.34 -9.71
C LYS A 46 -0.81 -2.10 -8.60
N ARG A 47 -0.14 -0.95 -8.63
CA ARG A 47 0.80 -0.59 -7.57
C ARG A 47 0.09 -0.46 -6.23
N LYS A 48 -1.10 0.13 -6.24
CA LYS A 48 -1.90 0.28 -5.03
C LYS A 48 -2.25 -1.07 -4.42
N LEU A 49 -2.66 -2.02 -5.25
CA LEU A 49 -2.97 -3.36 -4.78
C LEU A 49 -1.75 -4.05 -4.19
N LYS A 50 -0.60 -3.86 -4.82
CA LYS A 50 0.64 -4.44 -4.32
C LYS A 50 1.01 -3.85 -2.96
N LEU A 51 0.85 -2.54 -2.80
CA LEU A 51 1.10 -1.90 -1.51
C LEU A 51 0.15 -2.42 -0.45
N LYS A 52 -1.10 -2.60 -0.79
CA LYS A 52 -2.09 -3.13 0.13
C LYS A 52 -1.71 -4.53 0.60
N ASP A 53 -1.24 -5.36 -0.32
CA ASP A 53 -0.80 -6.71 0.04
C ASP A 53 0.40 -6.68 0.97
N MET A 54 1.34 -5.78 0.71
CA MET A 54 2.51 -5.64 1.56
C MET A 54 2.15 -5.15 2.96
N ILE A 55 1.20 -4.21 3.02
CA ILE A 55 0.71 -3.70 4.30
C ILE A 55 0.08 -4.84 5.11
N ALA A 56 -0.77 -5.62 4.48
CA ALA A 56 -1.42 -6.74 5.15
C ALA A 56 -0.40 -7.77 5.65
N TYR A 57 0.61 -8.03 4.83
CA TYR A 57 1.66 -8.96 5.21
C TYR A 57 2.41 -8.49 6.46
N LEU A 58 2.78 -7.20 6.49
CA LEU A 58 3.50 -6.66 7.63
C LEU A 58 2.62 -6.54 8.88
N GLU A 59 1.35 -6.22 8.69
CA GLU A 59 0.42 -6.18 9.82
C GLU A 59 0.29 -7.55 10.46
N ASN A 60 0.25 -8.58 9.67
CA ASN A 60 0.18 -9.94 10.19
C ASN A 60 1.43 -10.32 10.97
N LYS A 61 2.57 -9.74 10.59
CA LYS A 61 3.81 -10.01 11.31
C LYS A 61 3.86 -9.33 12.66
N LEU A 62 3.25 -8.16 12.78
CA LEU A 62 3.24 -7.41 14.03
C LEU A 62 2.23 -7.94 15.02
N ILE A 63 1.12 -8.45 14.52
CA ILE A 63 0.04 -8.92 15.38
C ILE A 63 0.19 -10.42 15.57
N PRO A 64 0.44 -10.87 16.79
CA PRO A 64 0.51 -12.31 17.04
C PRO A 64 -0.80 -12.95 16.66
N ASP A 65 -0.73 -14.15 16.18
CA ASP A 65 -1.91 -14.88 15.80
C ASP A 65 -2.63 -15.32 17.09
N LEU A 66 -3.51 -14.48 17.52
CA LEU A 66 -4.29 -14.76 18.73
C LEU A 66 -5.49 -15.61 18.47
N ASP A 67 -5.77 -15.79 17.23
CA ASP A 67 -6.98 -16.41 16.85
C ASP A 67 -6.74 -17.80 16.43
N ALA A 68 -6.23 -18.51 17.29
CA ALA A 68 -5.89 -19.87 16.98
C ALA A 68 -7.09 -20.69 16.52
#